data_b940fc1b33d6e7710e907b10f916ead5
#
_entry.id   b940fc1b33d6e7710e907b10f916ead5
#
_cell.length_a   1.000
_cell.length_b   1.000
_cell.length_c   1.000
_cell.angle_alpha   90.00
_cell.angle_beta   90.00
_cell.angle_gamma   90.00
#
_symmetry.space_group_name_H-M   'P 1'
#
loop_
_entity.id
_entity.type
_entity.pdbx_description
1 polymer ?
#
loop_
_entity_poly.entity_id
_entity_poly.type
_entity_poly.pdbx_seq_one_letter_code
_entity_poly.pdbx_strand_id
1 'polypeptide(L)'
;MAVIESVYARQILDSRGNPTVEVVLDTDDGAQGLGLVPSGASTGEAEAWERRDGDKSVYQGKGVLNAVKAVNEEIAPKVIGMDASDQRALDETMIELDGTPNKGRLGANAILGVSLAALYASAESADQPLYRYNGHILPVPNMNIMNGGAHADFATDIQEYMISPYGFNTYSEALQAGVEVYHTLKNVLKKQGLNTGLGDEGGFAPKMKSNKDSLNYIMDAISAAGYEPGKQIGISLDVASSEFYNKETGKYHFEGDDREAGYMLDFYENLINEYPIVSIEDPFQEEGWDDWAAITAKLGDRLQFVGDDLLVTNPARLAKGIKLGAANSLLVKLNQIGTVTETLDAIELATKNGFTSMVSHRSGETPDTTISDLAVAKNTGQIKTGAPARGERIAKYNRLLEIEEELGSTAQYAGYSAFKACKKYIAE
;
A
#
# COMPACT_ATOMS: atom_id res chain seq x y z
N MET A 1 -21.90 7.49 22.65
CA MET A 1 -21.06 8.62 22.21
C MET A 1 -19.74 8.46 22.94
N ALA A 2 -18.65 8.33 22.24
CA ALA A 2 -17.30 8.27 22.78
C ALA A 2 -16.71 9.70 22.72
N VAL A 3 -16.96 10.51 23.76
CA VAL A 3 -16.54 11.91 23.76
C VAL A 3 -15.05 12.01 24.01
N ILE A 4 -14.32 12.67 23.13
CA ILE A 4 -12.87 12.85 23.22
C ILE A 4 -12.52 13.71 24.45
N GLU A 5 -11.79 13.14 25.41
CA GLU A 5 -11.32 13.81 26.62
C GLU A 5 -9.91 14.36 26.48
N SER A 6 -9.04 13.57 25.82
CA SER A 6 -7.65 13.98 25.62
C SER A 6 -7.10 13.54 24.26
N VAL A 7 -6.17 14.32 23.72
CA VAL A 7 -5.37 13.99 22.54
C VAL A 7 -3.93 14.42 22.81
N TYR A 8 -3.01 13.49 22.65
CA TYR A 8 -1.59 13.75 22.85
C TYR A 8 -0.74 13.07 21.79
N ALA A 9 0.16 13.80 21.18
CA ALA A 9 1.11 13.28 20.20
C ALA A 9 2.55 13.28 20.73
N ARG A 10 3.33 12.33 20.24
CA ARG A 10 4.78 12.26 20.43
C ARG A 10 5.49 11.79 19.18
N GLN A 11 6.79 12.06 19.11
CA GLN A 11 7.66 11.52 18.09
C GLN A 11 8.10 10.12 18.48
N ILE A 12 7.98 9.18 17.53
CA ILE A 12 8.51 7.81 17.63
C ILE A 12 9.39 7.51 16.41
N LEU A 13 9.88 6.28 16.25
CA LEU A 13 10.66 5.86 15.09
C LEU A 13 9.86 4.87 14.23
N ASP A 14 9.99 5.01 12.91
CA ASP A 14 9.53 4.03 11.93
C ASP A 14 10.50 2.86 11.77
N SER A 15 10.18 1.89 10.93
CA SER A 15 11.00 0.68 10.66
C SER A 15 12.35 0.97 10.02
N ARG A 16 12.56 2.17 9.48
CA ARG A 16 13.83 2.65 8.93
C ARG A 16 14.64 3.46 9.94
N GLY A 17 14.14 3.64 11.17
CA GLY A 17 14.75 4.48 12.19
C GLY A 17 14.56 5.98 11.96
N ASN A 18 13.65 6.39 11.07
CA ASN A 18 13.29 7.78 10.89
C ASN A 18 12.17 8.18 11.86
N PRO A 19 12.15 9.43 12.33
CA PRO A 19 11.05 9.95 13.12
C PRO A 19 9.71 9.88 12.41
N THR A 20 8.65 9.51 13.16
CA THR A 20 7.25 9.60 12.73
C THR A 20 6.36 9.99 13.92
N VAL A 21 5.06 10.18 13.67
CA VAL A 21 4.09 10.65 14.67
C VAL A 21 3.31 9.47 15.24
N GLU A 22 3.19 9.47 16.58
CA GLU A 22 2.24 8.67 17.33
C GLU A 22 1.25 9.59 18.03
N VAL A 23 -0.04 9.27 17.97
CA VAL A 23 -1.10 9.98 18.67
C VAL A 23 -1.83 9.02 19.59
N VAL A 24 -2.05 9.43 20.84
CA VAL A 24 -2.93 8.76 21.80
C VAL A 24 -4.18 9.63 21.98
N LEU A 25 -5.34 9.02 21.94
CA LEU A 25 -6.63 9.67 22.13
C LEU A 25 -7.45 8.89 23.15
N ASP A 26 -7.92 9.55 24.20
CA ASP A 26 -8.75 8.96 25.23
C ASP A 26 -10.17 9.53 25.14
N THR A 27 -11.17 8.71 25.48
CA THR A 27 -12.59 9.09 25.52
C THR A 27 -13.16 9.01 26.94
N ASP A 28 -14.27 9.69 27.19
CA ASP A 28 -14.94 9.83 28.52
C ASP A 28 -15.49 8.49 29.06
N ASP A 29 -15.64 7.47 28.22
CA ASP A 29 -16.02 6.12 28.62
C ASP A 29 -14.82 5.19 28.90
N GLY A 30 -13.60 5.74 28.81
CA GLY A 30 -12.34 5.05 29.11
C GLY A 30 -11.72 4.31 27.92
N ALA A 31 -12.30 4.39 26.74
CA ALA A 31 -11.67 3.82 25.54
C ALA A 31 -10.46 4.66 25.09
N GLN A 32 -9.43 3.98 24.57
CA GLN A 32 -8.20 4.63 24.12
C GLN A 32 -7.87 4.20 22.68
N GLY A 33 -7.54 5.15 21.84
CA GLY A 33 -7.06 4.89 20.49
C GLY A 33 -5.61 5.31 20.31
N LEU A 34 -4.88 4.51 19.53
CA LEU A 34 -3.49 4.73 19.16
C LEU A 34 -3.35 4.88 17.65
N GLY A 35 -2.92 6.05 17.19
CA GLY A 35 -2.64 6.32 15.78
C GLY A 35 -1.15 6.35 15.51
N LEU A 36 -0.64 5.39 14.73
CA LEU A 36 0.76 5.31 14.33
C LEU A 36 0.88 5.61 12.84
N VAL A 37 1.60 6.64 12.46
CA VAL A 37 1.63 7.15 11.08
C VAL A 37 2.79 6.54 10.29
N PRO A 38 2.55 5.87 9.14
CA PRO A 38 3.60 5.39 8.26
C PRO A 38 4.18 6.52 7.39
N SER A 39 5.36 6.29 6.80
CA SER A 39 6.07 7.28 5.97
C SER A 39 6.64 6.65 4.69
N GLY A 40 6.47 7.29 3.54
CA GLY A 40 7.02 6.84 2.25
C GLY A 40 8.52 7.10 2.12
N ALA A 41 9.20 6.30 1.26
CA ALA A 41 10.55 6.59 0.77
C ALA A 41 10.47 7.38 -0.53
N SER A 42 9.72 6.88 -1.52
CA SER A 42 9.26 7.61 -2.69
C SER A 42 7.88 8.21 -2.40
N THR A 43 7.60 9.38 -2.92
CA THR A 43 6.32 10.08 -2.72
C THR A 43 5.89 10.72 -4.02
N GLY A 44 4.64 10.49 -4.46
CA GLY A 44 4.04 11.17 -5.60
C GLY A 44 3.90 12.68 -5.35
N GLU A 45 4.07 13.49 -6.37
CA GLU A 45 4.00 14.96 -6.24
C GLU A 45 2.63 15.45 -5.72
N ALA A 46 1.57 14.66 -5.95
CA ALA A 46 0.21 15.01 -5.54
C ALA A 46 -0.20 14.45 -4.15
N GLU A 47 0.71 13.79 -3.43
CA GLU A 47 0.42 13.33 -2.06
C GLU A 47 0.18 14.48 -1.09
N ALA A 48 -0.61 14.24 -0.05
CA ALA A 48 -0.74 15.14 1.08
C ALA A 48 0.62 15.33 1.79
N TRP A 49 0.87 16.55 2.26
CA TRP A 49 2.19 16.96 2.73
C TRP A 49 2.55 16.36 4.09
N GLU A 50 3.58 15.51 4.11
CA GLU A 50 4.20 15.05 5.35
C GLU A 50 5.07 16.17 5.94
N ARG A 51 4.69 16.67 7.12
CA ARG A 51 5.41 17.78 7.77
C ARG A 51 6.65 17.29 8.48
N ARG A 52 7.81 17.74 8.00
CA ARG A 52 9.13 17.51 8.57
C ARG A 52 9.71 18.80 9.14
N ASP A 53 10.58 18.70 10.17
CA ASP A 53 11.15 19.88 10.84
C ASP A 53 12.20 20.61 9.97
N GLY A 54 12.91 19.87 9.11
CA GLY A 54 13.91 20.42 8.17
C GLY A 54 15.25 20.80 8.84
N ASP A 55 15.37 20.69 10.16
CA ASP A 55 16.62 20.95 10.88
C ASP A 55 17.62 19.80 10.67
N LYS A 56 18.59 20.02 9.79
CA LYS A 56 19.60 19.02 9.44
C LYS A 56 20.48 18.57 10.59
N SER A 57 20.54 19.33 11.68
CA SER A 57 21.31 18.95 12.89
C SER A 57 20.61 17.88 13.73
N VAL A 58 19.31 17.68 13.52
CA VAL A 58 18.46 16.72 14.26
C VAL A 58 17.85 15.72 13.26
N TYR A 59 18.13 14.43 13.41
CA TYR A 59 17.66 13.39 12.51
C TYR A 59 17.85 13.72 11.01
N GLN A 60 18.90 14.46 10.66
CA GLN A 60 19.20 14.88 9.28
C GLN A 60 18.06 15.67 8.60
N GLY A 61 17.26 16.39 9.38
CA GLY A 61 16.11 17.15 8.91
C GLY A 61 14.79 16.41 8.91
N LYS A 62 14.79 15.12 9.28
CA LYS A 62 13.60 14.27 9.25
C LYS A 62 12.76 14.28 10.54
N GLY A 63 13.08 15.14 11.53
CA GLY A 63 12.29 15.33 12.73
C GLY A 63 10.82 15.65 12.43
N VAL A 64 9.90 15.36 13.37
CA VAL A 64 8.45 15.61 13.23
C VAL A 64 7.87 16.39 14.42
N LEU A 65 8.72 17.10 15.18
CA LEU A 65 8.27 17.85 16.35
C LEU A 65 7.29 18.98 16.00
N ASN A 66 7.40 19.57 14.80
CA ASN A 66 6.44 20.55 14.32
C ASN A 66 5.05 19.93 14.04
N ALA A 67 4.99 18.68 13.56
CA ALA A 67 3.75 17.96 13.43
C ALA A 67 3.18 17.55 14.78
N VAL A 68 4.01 17.09 15.72
CA VAL A 68 3.64 16.80 17.11
C VAL A 68 3.06 18.04 17.78
N LYS A 69 3.70 19.20 17.61
CA LYS A 69 3.22 20.48 18.13
C LYS A 69 1.87 20.86 17.53
N ALA A 70 1.68 20.67 16.23
CA ALA A 70 0.40 20.93 15.57
C ALA A 70 -0.73 20.09 16.17
N VAL A 71 -0.47 18.80 16.48
CA VAL A 71 -1.46 17.98 17.19
C VAL A 71 -1.75 18.55 18.58
N ASN A 72 -0.72 18.75 19.41
CA ASN A 72 -0.91 19.06 20.82
C ASN A 72 -1.46 20.48 21.07
N GLU A 73 -1.08 21.46 20.24
CA GLU A 73 -1.40 22.87 20.48
C GLU A 73 -2.54 23.40 19.60
N GLU A 74 -2.78 22.80 18.42
CA GLU A 74 -3.78 23.30 17.46
C GLU A 74 -4.94 22.33 17.24
N ILE A 75 -4.67 21.03 16.96
CA ILE A 75 -5.72 20.05 16.68
C ILE A 75 -6.44 19.63 17.95
N ALA A 76 -5.71 19.22 19.01
CA ALA A 76 -6.29 18.72 20.24
C ALA A 76 -7.34 19.68 20.85
N PRO A 77 -7.08 21.01 20.97
CA PRO A 77 -8.08 21.93 21.51
C PRO A 77 -9.35 22.06 20.65
N LYS A 78 -9.32 21.62 19.39
CA LYS A 78 -10.47 21.68 18.47
C LYS A 78 -11.31 20.43 18.48
N VAL A 79 -10.68 19.27 18.70
CA VAL A 79 -11.36 17.98 18.64
C VAL A 79 -11.77 17.44 20.01
N ILE A 80 -11.19 17.92 21.12
CA ILE A 80 -11.65 17.61 22.48
C ILE A 80 -13.12 18.06 22.64
N GLY A 81 -13.95 17.14 23.15
CA GLY A 81 -15.41 17.33 23.29
C GLY A 81 -16.21 16.85 22.06
N MET A 82 -15.56 16.48 20.94
CA MET A 82 -16.22 15.84 19.80
C MET A 82 -16.48 14.35 20.07
N ASP A 83 -17.40 13.76 19.31
CA ASP A 83 -17.66 12.31 19.34
C ASP A 83 -16.66 11.60 18.42
N ALA A 84 -15.80 10.75 18.99
CA ALA A 84 -14.82 9.97 18.23
C ALA A 84 -15.49 9.01 17.22
N SER A 85 -16.75 8.64 17.42
CA SER A 85 -17.50 7.80 16.48
C SER A 85 -17.99 8.54 15.23
N ASP A 86 -18.03 9.87 15.23
CA ASP A 86 -18.29 10.68 14.06
C ASP A 86 -16.97 11.02 13.31
N GLN A 87 -16.37 9.97 12.74
CA GLN A 87 -15.09 10.06 12.01
C GLN A 87 -15.10 11.18 10.96
N ARG A 88 -16.21 11.34 10.24
CA ARG A 88 -16.32 12.36 9.18
C ARG A 88 -16.26 13.77 9.74
N ALA A 89 -17.05 14.07 10.74
CA ALA A 89 -17.05 15.40 11.36
C ALA A 89 -15.67 15.74 11.94
N LEU A 90 -15.01 14.75 12.57
CA LEU A 90 -13.66 14.92 13.10
C LEU A 90 -12.64 15.24 11.99
N ASP A 91 -12.61 14.43 10.92
CA ASP A 91 -11.68 14.60 9.82
C ASP A 91 -11.91 15.92 9.07
N GLU A 92 -13.17 16.28 8.79
CA GLU A 92 -13.54 17.55 8.17
C GLU A 92 -13.12 18.74 9.03
N THR A 93 -13.30 18.67 10.36
CA THR A 93 -12.82 19.71 11.29
C THR A 93 -11.31 19.94 11.19
N MET A 94 -10.52 18.86 11.06
CA MET A 94 -9.07 18.97 10.93
C MET A 94 -8.64 19.49 9.55
N ILE A 95 -9.34 19.09 8.49
CA ILE A 95 -9.12 19.59 7.12
C ILE A 95 -9.40 21.08 7.05
N GLU A 96 -10.53 21.54 7.59
CA GLU A 96 -10.89 22.97 7.67
C GLU A 96 -9.90 23.76 8.50
N LEU A 97 -9.44 23.19 9.63
CA LEU A 97 -8.42 23.82 10.47
C LEU A 97 -7.09 23.99 9.72
N ASP A 98 -6.68 23.00 8.89
CA ASP A 98 -5.50 23.11 8.05
C ASP A 98 -5.66 24.21 6.99
N GLY A 99 -6.77 24.19 6.27
CA GLY A 99 -7.15 25.20 5.27
C GLY A 99 -6.31 25.21 4.00
N THR A 100 -5.43 24.20 3.79
CA THR A 100 -4.63 24.08 2.56
C THR A 100 -5.04 22.84 1.74
N PRO A 101 -4.91 22.85 0.41
CA PRO A 101 -5.38 21.75 -0.44
C PRO A 101 -4.71 20.39 -0.16
N ASN A 102 -3.46 20.42 0.31
CA ASN A 102 -2.62 19.24 0.53
C ASN A 102 -2.24 19.03 2.01
N LYS A 103 -3.00 19.63 2.95
CA LYS A 103 -2.73 19.55 4.40
C LYS A 103 -1.32 20.03 4.79
N GLY A 104 -0.81 21.03 4.05
CA GLY A 104 0.58 21.51 4.19
C GLY A 104 0.85 22.36 5.44
N ARG A 105 -0.18 22.93 6.08
CA ARG A 105 -0.01 23.79 7.24
C ARG A 105 0.20 23.00 8.53
N LEU A 106 -0.70 22.07 8.84
CA LEU A 106 -0.60 21.21 10.03
C LEU A 106 0.29 19.99 9.75
N GLY A 107 0.20 19.45 8.56
CA GLY A 107 0.86 18.23 8.11
C GLY A 107 -0.13 17.05 8.05
N ALA A 108 -0.11 16.32 6.94
CA ALA A 108 -0.93 15.12 6.77
C ALA A 108 -0.63 14.06 7.84
N ASN A 109 0.62 13.96 8.29
CA ASN A 109 1.03 13.07 9.37
C ASN A 109 0.43 13.47 10.73
N ALA A 110 0.27 14.75 11.03
CA ALA A 110 -0.40 15.22 12.23
C ALA A 110 -1.92 14.89 12.19
N ILE A 111 -2.56 15.19 11.08
CA ILE A 111 -4.00 14.96 10.86
C ILE A 111 -4.31 13.46 10.87
N LEU A 112 -3.56 12.65 10.12
CA LEU A 112 -3.79 11.20 10.06
C LEU A 112 -3.58 10.53 11.41
N GLY A 113 -2.59 10.97 12.20
CA GLY A 113 -2.38 10.42 13.54
C GLY A 113 -3.61 10.54 14.42
N VAL A 114 -4.27 11.70 14.42
CA VAL A 114 -5.53 11.92 15.19
C VAL A 114 -6.70 11.15 14.58
N SER A 115 -6.81 11.13 13.25
CA SER A 115 -7.86 10.40 12.52
C SER A 115 -7.81 8.89 12.82
N LEU A 116 -6.61 8.28 12.83
CA LEU A 116 -6.42 6.87 13.20
C LEU A 116 -6.71 6.62 14.69
N ALA A 117 -6.21 7.49 15.57
CA ALA A 117 -6.46 7.34 17.00
C ALA A 117 -7.96 7.38 17.33
N ALA A 118 -8.72 8.29 16.71
CA ALA A 118 -10.18 8.35 16.86
C ALA A 118 -10.87 7.08 16.34
N LEU A 119 -10.43 6.55 15.21
CA LEU A 119 -10.95 5.28 14.65
C LEU A 119 -10.80 4.13 15.66
N TYR A 120 -9.62 3.99 16.27
CA TYR A 120 -9.36 2.95 17.28
C TYR A 120 -10.17 3.18 18.55
N ALA A 121 -10.20 4.39 19.08
CA ALA A 121 -10.99 4.72 20.28
C ALA A 121 -12.48 4.45 20.07
N SER A 122 -13.01 4.80 18.90
CA SER A 122 -14.41 4.51 18.52
C SER A 122 -14.70 3.01 18.49
N ALA A 123 -13.79 2.21 17.93
CA ALA A 123 -13.94 0.75 17.88
C ALA A 123 -13.90 0.14 19.29
N GLU A 124 -12.97 0.57 20.14
CA GLU A 124 -12.85 0.12 21.52
C GLU A 124 -14.08 0.53 22.36
N SER A 125 -14.55 1.76 22.22
CA SER A 125 -15.79 2.22 22.88
C SER A 125 -17.01 1.38 22.48
N ALA A 126 -17.05 0.92 21.24
CA ALA A 126 -18.12 0.05 20.74
C ALA A 126 -17.94 -1.44 21.09
N ASP A 127 -16.85 -1.82 21.76
CA ASP A 127 -16.45 -3.22 21.98
C ASP A 127 -16.45 -4.05 20.66
N GLN A 128 -15.91 -3.46 19.59
CA GLN A 128 -15.87 -4.06 18.26
C GLN A 128 -14.46 -3.97 17.65
N PRO A 129 -13.97 -5.04 17.02
CA PRO A 129 -12.73 -4.94 16.24
C PRO A 129 -12.94 -4.09 14.98
N LEU A 130 -11.88 -3.39 14.53
CA LEU A 130 -11.95 -2.48 13.38
C LEU A 130 -12.51 -3.11 12.10
N TYR A 131 -12.18 -4.38 11.81
CA TYR A 131 -12.62 -5.05 10.58
C TYR A 131 -14.12 -5.35 10.55
N ARG A 132 -14.84 -5.29 11.68
CA ARG A 132 -16.24 -5.78 11.80
C ARG A 132 -17.30 -4.88 11.15
N TYR A 133 -16.92 -3.92 10.36
CA TYR A 133 -17.83 -3.06 9.61
C TYR A 133 -18.36 -3.74 8.32
N ASN A 134 -19.00 -4.90 8.45
CA ASN A 134 -19.49 -5.78 7.36
C ASN A 134 -18.40 -6.55 6.59
N GLY A 135 -17.14 -6.53 7.02
CA GLY A 135 -16.06 -7.23 6.35
C GLY A 135 -15.99 -8.71 6.71
N HIS A 136 -15.76 -9.57 5.72
CA HIS A 136 -15.55 -11.01 5.90
C HIS A 136 -14.64 -11.62 4.82
N ILE A 137 -14.15 -10.80 3.88
CA ILE A 137 -13.26 -11.25 2.80
C ILE A 137 -11.82 -11.01 3.20
N LEU A 138 -11.07 -12.10 3.40
CA LEU A 138 -9.62 -12.09 3.62
C LEU A 138 -8.93 -11.75 2.30
N PRO A 139 -8.04 -10.75 2.27
CA PRO A 139 -7.39 -10.30 1.05
C PRO A 139 -6.31 -11.26 0.55
N VAL A 140 -6.10 -11.32 -0.77
CA VAL A 140 -4.90 -11.91 -1.36
C VAL A 140 -3.71 -11.03 -0.99
N PRO A 141 -2.66 -11.58 -0.35
CA PRO A 141 -1.44 -10.84 -0.05
C PRO A 141 -0.55 -10.75 -1.30
N ASN A 142 -0.29 -9.54 -1.78
CA ASN A 142 0.74 -9.28 -2.78
C ASN A 142 2.07 -9.07 -2.05
N MET A 143 2.89 -10.12 -2.00
CA MET A 143 4.10 -10.17 -1.17
C MET A 143 5.32 -9.72 -1.97
N ASN A 144 5.93 -8.59 -1.64
CA ASN A 144 7.16 -8.11 -2.27
C ASN A 144 8.36 -8.96 -1.83
N ILE A 145 8.72 -9.97 -2.63
CA ILE A 145 9.78 -10.93 -2.31
C ILE A 145 11.12 -10.60 -2.96
N MET A 146 11.15 -9.72 -3.95
CA MET A 146 12.38 -9.24 -4.59
C MET A 146 12.29 -7.77 -4.94
N ASN A 147 13.31 -7.00 -4.57
CA ASN A 147 13.40 -5.57 -4.75
C ASN A 147 14.37 -5.19 -5.87
N GLY A 148 14.02 -4.16 -6.60
CA GLY A 148 14.86 -3.41 -7.54
C GLY A 148 14.62 -1.90 -7.37
N GLY A 149 14.78 -1.12 -8.43
CA GLY A 149 14.56 0.31 -8.45
C GLY A 149 15.21 1.04 -7.27
N ALA A 150 14.57 2.10 -6.80
CA ALA A 150 15.04 2.88 -5.65
C ALA A 150 15.14 2.06 -4.34
N HIS A 151 14.40 0.95 -4.22
CA HIS A 151 14.42 0.08 -3.04
C HIS A 151 15.67 -0.83 -2.96
N ALA A 152 16.48 -0.91 -4.02
CA ALA A 152 17.66 -1.77 -4.10
C ALA A 152 18.81 -1.14 -4.91
N ASP A 153 19.08 0.16 -4.75
CA ASP A 153 20.12 0.89 -5.48
C ASP A 153 20.09 0.64 -7.01
N PHE A 154 18.89 0.55 -7.58
CA PHE A 154 18.65 0.26 -9.01
C PHE A 154 19.33 -1.04 -9.49
N ALA A 155 19.23 -2.09 -8.67
CA ALA A 155 19.66 -3.44 -9.05
C ALA A 155 18.91 -3.98 -10.29
N THR A 156 17.67 -3.52 -10.51
CA THR A 156 16.85 -3.59 -11.74
C THR A 156 16.07 -2.28 -11.85
N ASP A 157 15.43 -2.01 -13.00
CA ASP A 157 14.60 -0.79 -13.14
C ASP A 157 13.25 -0.96 -12.44
N ILE A 158 12.62 -2.14 -12.55
CA ILE A 158 11.36 -2.46 -11.86
C ILE A 158 11.63 -2.52 -10.35
N GLN A 159 10.81 -1.79 -9.57
CA GLN A 159 11.05 -1.56 -8.15
C GLN A 159 10.68 -2.75 -7.27
N GLU A 160 9.54 -3.41 -7.55
CA GLU A 160 9.07 -4.53 -6.73
C GLU A 160 8.57 -5.68 -7.59
N TYR A 161 8.97 -6.88 -7.17
CA TYR A 161 8.48 -8.15 -7.73
C TYR A 161 7.76 -8.90 -6.63
N MET A 162 6.44 -8.99 -6.78
CA MET A 162 5.54 -9.60 -5.80
C MET A 162 5.02 -10.94 -6.28
N ILE A 163 4.72 -11.83 -5.35
CA ILE A 163 3.89 -13.01 -5.59
C ILE A 163 2.49 -12.81 -5.01
N SER A 164 1.49 -13.35 -5.71
CA SER A 164 0.07 -13.25 -5.35
C SER A 164 -0.53 -14.66 -5.28
N PRO A 165 -0.60 -15.28 -4.08
CA PRO A 165 -1.09 -16.65 -3.90
C PRO A 165 -2.62 -16.70 -3.85
N TYR A 166 -3.28 -16.59 -5.00
CA TYR A 166 -4.74 -16.53 -5.12
C TYR A 166 -5.43 -17.90 -5.29
N GLY A 167 -4.70 -18.96 -5.64
CA GLY A 167 -5.26 -20.27 -5.93
C GLY A 167 -5.42 -21.18 -4.71
N PHE A 168 -5.90 -20.63 -3.59
CA PHE A 168 -6.09 -21.33 -2.31
C PHE A 168 -7.51 -21.09 -1.78
N ASN A 169 -7.94 -21.90 -0.79
CA ASN A 169 -9.27 -21.78 -0.22
C ASN A 169 -9.32 -20.89 1.02
N THR A 170 -8.20 -20.74 1.73
CA THR A 170 -8.09 -19.97 2.96
C THR A 170 -6.92 -19.00 2.89
N TYR A 171 -6.98 -17.94 3.69
CA TYR A 171 -5.86 -17.01 3.83
C TYR A 171 -4.62 -17.69 4.43
N SER A 172 -4.83 -18.56 5.43
CA SER A 172 -3.73 -19.30 6.07
C SER A 172 -2.97 -20.20 5.09
N GLU A 173 -3.66 -20.91 4.18
CA GLU A 173 -3.01 -21.69 3.12
C GLU A 173 -2.22 -20.80 2.14
N ALA A 174 -2.80 -19.67 1.77
CA ALA A 174 -2.15 -18.71 0.87
C ALA A 174 -0.90 -18.07 1.51
N LEU A 175 -0.98 -17.72 2.80
CA LEU A 175 0.17 -17.20 3.55
C LEU A 175 1.27 -18.24 3.66
N GLN A 176 0.94 -19.49 4.00
CA GLN A 176 1.89 -20.61 4.05
C GLN A 176 2.64 -20.75 2.71
N ALA A 177 1.91 -20.80 1.60
CA ALA A 177 2.48 -20.92 0.27
C ALA A 177 3.45 -19.75 -0.05
N GLY A 178 3.06 -18.52 0.28
CA GLY A 178 3.92 -17.34 0.11
C GLY A 178 5.21 -17.42 0.91
N VAL A 179 5.15 -17.85 2.17
CA VAL A 179 6.33 -18.05 3.04
C VAL A 179 7.24 -19.15 2.49
N GLU A 180 6.69 -20.27 2.04
CA GLU A 180 7.46 -21.38 1.46
C GLU A 180 8.19 -20.96 0.18
N VAL A 181 7.51 -20.19 -0.71
CA VAL A 181 8.14 -19.62 -1.91
C VAL A 181 9.24 -18.64 -1.54
N TYR A 182 9.01 -17.75 -0.55
CA TYR A 182 10.02 -16.79 -0.10
C TYR A 182 11.30 -17.48 0.40
N HIS A 183 11.18 -18.52 1.24
CA HIS A 183 12.33 -19.28 1.71
C HIS A 183 13.00 -20.09 0.59
N THR A 184 12.23 -20.61 -0.34
CA THR A 184 12.75 -21.33 -1.51
C THR A 184 13.53 -20.37 -2.42
N LEU A 185 13.01 -19.15 -2.66
CA LEU A 185 13.72 -18.10 -3.41
C LEU A 185 15.08 -17.77 -2.79
N LYS A 186 15.15 -17.64 -1.46
CA LYS A 186 16.43 -17.45 -0.75
C LYS A 186 17.45 -18.53 -1.11
N ASN A 187 17.01 -19.79 -1.15
CA ASN A 187 17.86 -20.92 -1.47
C ASN A 187 18.27 -20.94 -2.94
N VAL A 188 17.36 -20.59 -3.86
CA VAL A 188 17.63 -20.46 -5.30
C VAL A 188 18.71 -19.40 -5.52
N LEU A 189 18.53 -18.19 -4.95
CA LEU A 189 19.49 -17.09 -5.07
C LEU A 189 20.87 -17.45 -4.50
N LYS A 190 20.93 -18.09 -3.33
CA LYS A 190 22.18 -18.55 -2.72
C LYS A 190 22.93 -19.56 -3.59
N LYS A 191 22.23 -20.51 -4.24
CA LYS A 191 22.84 -21.49 -5.15
C LYS A 191 23.49 -20.82 -6.36
N GLN A 192 22.99 -19.66 -6.77
CA GLN A 192 23.55 -18.84 -7.85
C GLN A 192 24.67 -17.89 -7.37
N GLY A 193 25.02 -17.91 -6.08
CA GLY A 193 26.01 -17.00 -5.51
C GLY A 193 25.54 -15.56 -5.36
N LEU A 194 24.22 -15.32 -5.42
CA LEU A 194 23.61 -14.00 -5.31
C LEU A 194 23.41 -13.59 -3.86
N ASN A 195 23.45 -12.29 -3.60
CA ASN A 195 23.21 -11.73 -2.27
C ASN A 195 21.73 -11.95 -1.87
N THR A 196 21.50 -12.27 -0.61
CA THR A 196 20.16 -12.42 -0.01
C THR A 196 19.95 -11.43 1.13
N GLY A 197 20.59 -10.25 1.07
CA GLY A 197 20.27 -9.09 1.90
C GLY A 197 18.86 -8.59 1.60
N LEU A 198 18.23 -7.98 2.61
CA LEU A 198 16.84 -7.52 2.51
C LEU A 198 16.79 -6.02 2.24
N GLY A 199 15.86 -5.63 1.38
CA GLY A 199 15.43 -4.24 1.23
C GLY A 199 14.53 -3.78 2.40
N ASP A 200 14.07 -2.53 2.33
CA ASP A 200 13.25 -1.91 3.38
C ASP A 200 11.94 -2.65 3.64
N GLU A 201 11.41 -3.32 2.64
CA GLU A 201 10.14 -4.06 2.70
C GLU A 201 10.31 -5.57 2.90
N GLY A 202 11.54 -6.03 3.11
CA GLY A 202 11.86 -7.42 3.41
C GLY A 202 12.10 -8.32 2.19
N GLY A 203 11.92 -7.82 0.97
CA GLY A 203 12.29 -8.52 -0.27
C GLY A 203 13.81 -8.62 -0.43
N PHE A 204 14.29 -9.65 -1.15
CA PHE A 204 15.70 -9.79 -1.46
C PHE A 204 16.15 -8.76 -2.50
N ALA A 205 17.35 -8.21 -2.35
CA ALA A 205 17.91 -7.17 -3.20
C ALA A 205 19.23 -7.59 -3.85
N PRO A 206 19.28 -8.67 -4.66
CA PRO A 206 20.49 -9.04 -5.39
C PRO A 206 20.67 -8.17 -6.64
N LYS A 207 21.92 -7.94 -7.04
CA LYS A 207 22.21 -7.34 -8.36
C LYS A 207 21.84 -8.33 -9.46
N MET A 208 20.97 -7.92 -10.37
CA MET A 208 20.51 -8.68 -11.53
C MET A 208 21.13 -8.15 -12.83
N LYS A 209 21.11 -8.93 -13.89
CA LYS A 209 21.57 -8.51 -15.21
C LYS A 209 20.44 -7.87 -16.04
N SER A 210 19.20 -8.23 -15.73
CA SER A 210 18.00 -7.73 -16.41
C SER A 210 16.78 -7.81 -15.49
N ASN A 211 15.71 -7.08 -15.82
CA ASN A 211 14.43 -7.18 -15.14
C ASN A 211 13.83 -8.60 -15.23
N LYS A 212 14.05 -9.31 -16.36
CA LYS A 212 13.58 -10.68 -16.56
C LYS A 212 14.27 -11.72 -15.68
N ASP A 213 15.53 -11.50 -15.28
CA ASP A 213 16.23 -12.43 -14.39
C ASP A 213 15.50 -12.57 -13.04
N SER A 214 14.98 -11.47 -12.50
CA SER A 214 14.17 -11.48 -11.28
C SER A 214 12.92 -12.36 -11.44
N LEU A 215 12.21 -12.21 -12.57
CA LEU A 215 11.03 -13.01 -12.88
C LEU A 215 11.36 -14.51 -13.02
N ASN A 216 12.47 -14.84 -13.69
CA ASN A 216 12.90 -16.22 -13.84
C ASN A 216 13.20 -16.90 -12.49
N TYR A 217 13.92 -16.21 -11.58
CA TYR A 217 14.18 -16.75 -10.24
C TYR A 217 12.90 -16.92 -9.41
N ILE A 218 11.92 -16.04 -9.56
CA ILE A 218 10.63 -16.17 -8.89
C ILE A 218 9.85 -17.38 -9.45
N MET A 219 9.82 -17.57 -10.77
CA MET A 219 9.19 -18.73 -11.41
C MET A 219 9.83 -20.05 -10.95
N ASP A 220 11.17 -20.07 -10.90
CA ASP A 220 11.93 -21.23 -10.40
C ASP A 220 11.60 -21.49 -8.91
N ALA A 221 11.48 -20.44 -8.10
CA ALA A 221 11.17 -20.56 -6.68
C ALA A 221 9.74 -21.09 -6.44
N ILE A 222 8.74 -20.60 -7.18
CA ILE A 222 7.36 -21.07 -7.09
C ILE A 222 7.31 -22.57 -7.42
N SER A 223 7.93 -22.97 -8.56
CA SER A 223 7.95 -24.36 -9.01
C SER A 223 8.73 -25.28 -8.06
N ALA A 224 9.89 -24.82 -7.56
CA ALA A 224 10.71 -25.57 -6.61
C ALA A 224 10.08 -25.69 -5.22
N ALA A 225 9.18 -24.79 -4.84
CA ALA A 225 8.37 -24.89 -3.64
C ALA A 225 7.17 -25.87 -3.79
N GLY A 226 6.92 -26.39 -4.99
CA GLY A 226 5.86 -27.33 -5.28
C GLY A 226 4.54 -26.72 -5.71
N TYR A 227 4.53 -25.44 -6.06
CA TYR A 227 3.33 -24.73 -6.51
C TYR A 227 3.31 -24.50 -8.03
N GLU A 228 2.12 -24.32 -8.60
CA GLU A 228 1.92 -24.08 -10.02
C GLU A 228 1.89 -22.58 -10.34
N PRO A 229 2.92 -22.01 -11.05
CA PRO A 229 2.88 -20.62 -11.48
C PRO A 229 1.67 -20.34 -12.38
N GLY A 230 0.98 -19.24 -12.14
CA GLY A 230 -0.19 -18.81 -12.91
C GLY A 230 -1.49 -19.51 -12.58
N LYS A 231 -1.44 -20.62 -11.82
CA LYS A 231 -2.65 -21.31 -11.35
C LYS A 231 -2.85 -21.10 -9.85
N GLN A 232 -1.83 -21.36 -9.05
CA GLN A 232 -1.90 -21.13 -7.61
C GLN A 232 -1.33 -19.79 -7.20
N ILE A 233 -0.22 -19.39 -7.84
CA ILE A 233 0.53 -18.17 -7.52
C ILE A 233 0.80 -17.40 -8.81
N GLY A 234 0.32 -16.16 -8.88
CA GLY A 234 0.65 -15.19 -9.91
C GLY A 234 1.78 -14.26 -9.49
N ILE A 235 2.16 -13.40 -10.42
CA ILE A 235 3.18 -12.35 -10.21
C ILE A 235 2.51 -10.99 -10.31
N SER A 236 2.81 -10.10 -9.38
CA SER A 236 2.46 -8.68 -9.44
C SER A 236 3.75 -7.85 -9.44
N LEU A 237 3.73 -6.74 -10.16
CA LEU A 237 4.87 -5.83 -10.28
C LEU A 237 4.49 -4.45 -9.79
N ASP A 238 5.45 -3.77 -9.17
CA ASP A 238 5.44 -2.32 -9.03
C ASP A 238 6.63 -1.77 -9.81
N VAL A 239 6.34 -1.03 -10.87
CA VAL A 239 7.36 -0.49 -11.76
C VAL A 239 7.91 0.84 -11.25
N ALA A 240 7.07 1.62 -10.57
CA ALA A 240 7.40 2.96 -10.08
C ALA A 240 8.07 3.83 -11.17
N SER A 241 7.47 3.86 -12.36
CA SER A 241 8.12 4.38 -13.56
C SER A 241 8.40 5.88 -13.52
N SER A 242 7.77 6.64 -12.61
CA SER A 242 8.11 8.04 -12.35
C SER A 242 9.56 8.21 -11.90
N GLU A 243 10.15 7.22 -11.22
CA GLU A 243 11.53 7.27 -10.70
C GLU A 243 12.61 7.29 -11.80
N PHE A 244 12.30 6.76 -12.99
CA PHE A 244 13.21 6.75 -14.13
C PHE A 244 12.67 7.52 -15.35
N TYR A 245 11.62 8.30 -15.17
CA TYR A 245 11.08 9.19 -16.20
C TYR A 245 11.80 10.54 -16.19
N ASN A 246 12.27 10.97 -17.35
CA ASN A 246 12.89 12.27 -17.56
C ASN A 246 11.86 13.28 -18.09
N LYS A 247 11.45 14.22 -17.25
CA LYS A 247 10.43 15.25 -17.59
C LYS A 247 10.88 16.19 -18.73
N GLU A 248 12.19 16.39 -18.92
CA GLU A 248 12.71 17.28 -19.99
C GLU A 248 12.66 16.63 -21.37
N THR A 249 12.95 15.32 -21.44
CA THR A 249 12.99 14.58 -22.72
C THR A 249 11.68 13.86 -23.01
N GLY A 250 10.81 13.66 -22.02
CA GLY A 250 9.59 12.86 -22.13
C GLY A 250 9.85 11.36 -22.25
N LYS A 251 11.00 10.86 -21.82
CA LYS A 251 11.43 9.47 -21.99
C LYS A 251 11.70 8.78 -20.66
N TYR A 252 11.61 7.46 -20.70
CA TYR A 252 11.95 6.57 -19.60
C TYR A 252 13.38 6.04 -19.80
N HIS A 253 14.28 6.24 -18.82
CA HIS A 253 15.59 5.61 -18.85
C HIS A 253 15.47 4.17 -18.35
N PHE A 254 15.27 3.22 -19.28
CA PHE A 254 14.90 1.85 -18.96
C PHE A 254 15.81 0.84 -19.68
N GLU A 255 16.36 -0.13 -18.95
CA GLU A 255 17.35 -1.12 -19.43
C GLU A 255 18.54 -0.46 -20.15
N GLY A 256 19.01 0.67 -19.56
CA GLY A 256 20.20 1.38 -20.01
C GLY A 256 20.02 2.28 -21.24
N ASP A 257 18.79 2.42 -21.77
CA ASP A 257 18.46 3.27 -22.91
C ASP A 257 17.27 4.20 -22.61
N ASP A 258 17.17 5.30 -23.35
CA ASP A 258 16.03 6.21 -23.28
C ASP A 258 14.88 5.70 -24.16
N ARG A 259 13.75 5.34 -23.57
CA ARG A 259 12.59 4.69 -24.18
C ARG A 259 11.37 5.62 -24.22
N GLU A 260 10.64 5.56 -25.32
CA GLU A 260 9.32 6.19 -25.46
C GLU A 260 8.23 5.34 -24.76
N ALA A 261 7.10 5.95 -24.40
CA ALA A 261 5.97 5.24 -23.78
C ALA A 261 5.48 4.04 -24.62
N GLY A 262 5.51 4.14 -25.94
CA GLY A 262 5.16 3.02 -26.83
C GLY A 262 6.04 1.78 -26.63
N TYR A 263 7.34 1.95 -26.42
CA TYR A 263 8.24 0.84 -26.07
C TYR A 263 7.85 0.19 -24.75
N MET A 264 7.55 1.00 -23.73
CA MET A 264 7.15 0.50 -22.41
C MET A 264 5.86 -0.32 -22.51
N LEU A 265 4.88 0.15 -23.28
CA LEU A 265 3.63 -0.58 -23.50
C LEU A 265 3.89 -1.95 -24.15
N ASP A 266 4.71 -2.02 -25.21
CA ASP A 266 5.07 -3.27 -25.88
C ASP A 266 5.90 -4.19 -24.96
N PHE A 267 6.76 -3.63 -24.12
CA PHE A 267 7.50 -4.37 -23.09
C PHE A 267 6.55 -5.07 -22.11
N TYR A 268 5.55 -4.35 -21.57
CA TYR A 268 4.56 -4.95 -20.66
C TYR A 268 3.71 -6.02 -21.36
N GLU A 269 3.28 -5.78 -22.60
CA GLU A 269 2.55 -6.79 -23.37
C GLU A 269 3.36 -8.08 -23.56
N ASN A 270 4.66 -7.96 -23.85
CA ASN A 270 5.55 -9.11 -23.95
C ASN A 270 5.70 -9.84 -22.61
N LEU A 271 5.86 -9.11 -21.50
CA LEU A 271 5.97 -9.71 -20.17
C LEU A 271 4.74 -10.53 -19.79
N ILE A 272 3.53 -10.02 -20.02
CA ILE A 272 2.29 -10.73 -19.67
C ILE A 272 2.00 -11.93 -20.61
N ASN A 273 2.64 -11.98 -21.77
CA ASN A 273 2.60 -13.16 -22.65
C ASN A 273 3.57 -14.25 -22.19
N GLU A 274 4.68 -13.87 -21.55
CA GLU A 274 5.77 -14.78 -21.14
C GLU A 274 5.61 -15.26 -19.68
N TYR A 275 5.08 -14.40 -18.79
CA TYR A 275 4.97 -14.68 -17.35
C TYR A 275 3.51 -14.58 -16.87
N PRO A 276 3.15 -15.26 -15.77
CA PRO A 276 1.81 -15.22 -15.17
C PRO A 276 1.59 -13.92 -14.36
N ILE A 277 1.77 -12.77 -15.02
CA ILE A 277 1.57 -11.46 -14.39
C ILE A 277 0.08 -11.16 -14.32
N VAL A 278 -0.41 -10.79 -13.13
CA VAL A 278 -1.81 -10.49 -12.83
C VAL A 278 -2.05 -9.01 -12.54
N SER A 279 -0.99 -8.28 -12.15
CA SER A 279 -1.07 -6.86 -11.78
C SER A 279 0.23 -6.13 -12.10
N ILE A 280 0.13 -4.90 -12.61
CA ILE A 280 1.24 -3.95 -12.77
C ILE A 280 0.83 -2.63 -12.15
N GLU A 281 1.60 -2.19 -11.16
CA GLU A 281 1.48 -0.89 -10.50
C GLU A 281 2.42 0.10 -11.17
N ASP A 282 1.95 1.32 -11.37
CA ASP A 282 2.65 2.47 -11.95
C ASP A 282 3.51 2.17 -13.20
N PRO A 283 2.87 1.61 -14.26
CA PRO A 283 3.57 1.33 -15.52
C PRO A 283 4.04 2.59 -16.26
N PHE A 284 3.44 3.75 -15.98
CA PHE A 284 3.79 5.06 -16.54
C PHE A 284 3.87 6.11 -15.43
N GLN A 285 4.56 7.22 -15.75
CA GLN A 285 4.72 8.34 -14.83
C GLN A 285 3.38 8.96 -14.37
N GLU A 286 3.38 9.61 -13.21
CA GLU A 286 2.20 10.06 -12.45
C GLU A 286 1.27 11.06 -13.16
N GLU A 287 1.73 11.76 -14.21
CA GLU A 287 0.91 12.67 -15.03
C GLU A 287 0.70 12.16 -16.47
N GLY A 288 1.13 10.94 -16.79
CA GLY A 288 1.01 10.33 -18.12
C GLY A 288 -0.39 9.78 -18.43
N TRP A 289 -1.45 10.55 -18.18
CA TRP A 289 -2.85 10.13 -18.28
C TRP A 289 -3.23 9.47 -19.61
N ASP A 290 -2.66 9.96 -20.73
CA ASP A 290 -2.94 9.40 -22.06
C ASP A 290 -2.29 8.03 -22.25
N ASP A 291 -1.04 7.84 -21.76
CA ASP A 291 -0.34 6.56 -21.79
C ASP A 291 -1.04 5.52 -20.89
N TRP A 292 -1.48 5.93 -19.72
CA TRP A 292 -2.28 5.11 -18.82
C TRP A 292 -3.62 4.68 -19.43
N ALA A 293 -4.33 5.60 -20.10
CA ALA A 293 -5.57 5.28 -20.80
C ALA A 293 -5.31 4.31 -21.96
N ALA A 294 -4.21 4.50 -22.71
CA ALA A 294 -3.85 3.64 -23.83
C ALA A 294 -3.54 2.20 -23.39
N ILE A 295 -2.72 2.02 -22.33
CA ILE A 295 -2.42 0.68 -21.83
C ILE A 295 -3.64 -0.01 -21.23
N THR A 296 -4.46 0.74 -20.48
CA THR A 296 -5.69 0.19 -19.88
C THR A 296 -6.68 -0.24 -20.96
N ALA A 297 -6.86 0.55 -22.02
CA ALA A 297 -7.71 0.17 -23.16
C ALA A 297 -7.19 -1.06 -23.90
N LYS A 298 -5.86 -1.20 -24.05
CA LYS A 298 -5.25 -2.32 -24.77
C LYS A 298 -5.20 -3.62 -23.97
N LEU A 299 -4.89 -3.54 -22.67
CA LEU A 299 -4.55 -4.70 -21.86
C LEU A 299 -5.38 -4.84 -20.57
N GLY A 300 -6.23 -3.87 -20.23
CA GLY A 300 -6.99 -3.85 -18.97
C GLY A 300 -8.02 -4.99 -18.81
N ASP A 301 -8.37 -5.67 -19.91
CA ASP A 301 -9.18 -6.90 -19.88
C ASP A 301 -8.35 -8.15 -19.51
N ARG A 302 -7.03 -8.04 -19.49
CA ARG A 302 -6.10 -9.14 -19.29
C ARG A 302 -5.41 -9.10 -17.95
N LEU A 303 -5.20 -7.90 -17.39
CA LEU A 303 -4.56 -7.73 -16.10
C LEU A 303 -5.00 -6.44 -15.39
N GLN A 304 -4.64 -6.34 -14.12
CA GLN A 304 -4.89 -5.18 -13.28
C GLN A 304 -3.79 -4.15 -13.46
N PHE A 305 -4.16 -2.88 -13.71
CA PHE A 305 -3.28 -1.72 -13.66
C PHE A 305 -3.61 -0.90 -12.42
N VAL A 306 -2.67 -0.85 -11.48
CA VAL A 306 -2.82 -0.18 -10.18
C VAL A 306 -2.22 1.21 -10.26
N GLY A 307 -3.04 2.23 -9.99
CA GLY A 307 -2.53 3.60 -9.84
C GLY A 307 -2.14 3.88 -8.40
N ASP A 308 -0.84 4.06 -8.16
CA ASP A 308 -0.25 4.57 -6.92
C ASP A 308 -0.02 6.07 -7.05
N ASP A 309 1.09 6.51 -7.62
CA ASP A 309 1.43 7.93 -7.80
C ASP A 309 0.43 8.66 -8.72
N LEU A 310 -0.16 7.94 -9.68
CA LEU A 310 -1.22 8.49 -10.53
C LEU A 310 -2.43 8.97 -9.72
N LEU A 311 -2.86 8.18 -8.72
CA LEU A 311 -4.13 8.38 -8.01
C LEU A 311 -3.97 8.89 -6.58
N VAL A 312 -2.86 8.58 -5.92
CA VAL A 312 -2.46 8.98 -4.55
C VAL A 312 -3.59 8.88 -3.52
N THR A 313 -4.44 7.85 -3.63
CA THR A 313 -5.63 7.64 -2.79
C THR A 313 -6.59 8.85 -2.79
N ASN A 314 -6.49 9.75 -3.78
CA ASN A 314 -7.24 10.99 -3.85
C ASN A 314 -8.53 10.83 -4.65
N PRO A 315 -9.74 11.06 -4.07
CA PRO A 315 -11.01 10.89 -4.76
C PRO A 315 -11.13 11.73 -6.05
N ALA A 316 -10.55 12.93 -6.09
CA ALA A 316 -10.62 13.79 -7.28
C ALA A 316 -9.74 13.26 -8.42
N ARG A 317 -8.50 12.78 -8.11
CA ARG A 317 -7.63 12.13 -9.10
C ARG A 317 -8.22 10.81 -9.58
N LEU A 318 -8.80 10.02 -8.68
CA LEU A 318 -9.51 8.79 -9.04
C LEU A 318 -10.69 9.07 -9.97
N ALA A 319 -11.52 10.08 -9.68
CA ALA A 319 -12.62 10.48 -10.56
C ALA A 319 -12.11 10.87 -11.97
N LYS A 320 -10.96 11.55 -12.06
CA LYS A 320 -10.31 11.85 -13.35
C LYS A 320 -9.85 10.57 -14.05
N GLY A 321 -9.20 9.63 -13.33
CA GLY A 321 -8.77 8.34 -13.87
C GLY A 321 -9.94 7.52 -14.43
N ILE A 322 -11.02 7.42 -13.67
CA ILE A 322 -12.27 6.74 -14.09
C ILE A 322 -12.80 7.36 -15.39
N LYS A 323 -12.90 8.70 -15.43
CA LYS A 323 -13.40 9.41 -16.61
C LYS A 323 -12.55 9.20 -17.86
N LEU A 324 -11.23 9.09 -17.69
CA LEU A 324 -10.30 8.90 -18.81
C LEU A 324 -10.10 7.42 -19.16
N GLY A 325 -10.56 6.47 -18.35
CA GLY A 325 -10.26 5.05 -18.49
C GLY A 325 -8.79 4.74 -18.19
N ALA A 326 -8.15 5.54 -17.34
CA ALA A 326 -6.79 5.37 -16.90
C ALA A 326 -6.74 4.56 -15.60
N ALA A 327 -6.03 3.43 -15.61
CA ALA A 327 -6.04 2.41 -14.56
C ALA A 327 -7.37 1.63 -14.44
N ASN A 328 -7.37 0.54 -13.65
CA ASN A 328 -8.56 -0.22 -13.28
C ASN A 328 -8.51 -0.70 -11.82
N SER A 329 -7.50 -0.25 -11.07
CA SER A 329 -7.30 -0.52 -9.65
C SER A 329 -6.70 0.70 -8.95
N LEU A 330 -7.11 0.91 -7.70
CA LEU A 330 -6.60 1.94 -6.80
C LEU A 330 -5.63 1.32 -5.80
N LEU A 331 -4.42 1.86 -5.67
CA LEU A 331 -3.60 1.62 -4.49
C LEU A 331 -4.10 2.52 -3.36
N VAL A 332 -4.27 1.95 -2.17
CA VAL A 332 -4.84 2.66 -1.01
C VAL A 332 -3.78 2.83 0.06
N LYS A 333 -3.34 4.06 0.27
CA LYS A 333 -2.39 4.45 1.31
C LYS A 333 -2.98 5.60 2.13
N LEU A 334 -3.33 5.37 3.39
CA LEU A 334 -4.00 6.36 4.23
C LEU A 334 -3.23 7.68 4.34
N ASN A 335 -1.90 7.62 4.39
CA ASN A 335 -1.08 8.83 4.54
C ASN A 335 -0.91 9.65 3.24
N GLN A 336 -1.23 9.08 2.06
CA GLN A 336 -1.21 9.84 0.80
C GLN A 336 -2.31 10.89 0.73
N ILE A 337 -3.44 10.63 1.40
CA ILE A 337 -4.56 11.58 1.47
C ILE A 337 -4.68 12.21 2.86
N GLY A 338 -4.33 11.49 3.92
CA GLY A 338 -4.13 12.01 5.27
C GLY A 338 -5.33 11.96 6.21
N THR A 339 -6.45 11.31 5.83
CA THR A 339 -7.58 11.01 6.71
C THR A 339 -8.19 9.64 6.42
N VAL A 340 -8.81 9.05 7.43
CA VAL A 340 -9.60 7.81 7.27
C VAL A 340 -10.82 8.07 6.37
N THR A 341 -11.52 9.17 6.57
CA THR A 341 -12.73 9.52 5.80
C THR A 341 -12.47 9.61 4.29
N GLU A 342 -11.45 10.39 3.87
CA GLU A 342 -11.13 10.52 2.45
C GLU A 342 -10.63 9.20 1.85
N THR A 343 -9.92 8.39 2.64
CA THR A 343 -9.50 7.03 2.23
C THR A 343 -10.71 6.14 1.96
N LEU A 344 -11.70 6.14 2.85
CA LEU A 344 -12.94 5.37 2.69
C LEU A 344 -13.76 5.86 1.50
N ASP A 345 -13.83 7.18 1.28
CA ASP A 345 -14.49 7.79 0.11
C ASP A 345 -13.82 7.35 -1.21
N ALA A 346 -12.48 7.28 -1.24
CA ALA A 346 -11.74 6.80 -2.41
C ALA A 346 -12.03 5.32 -2.70
N ILE A 347 -12.03 4.44 -1.68
CA ILE A 347 -12.37 3.01 -1.83
C ILE A 347 -13.80 2.85 -2.33
N GLU A 348 -14.74 3.62 -1.78
CA GLU A 348 -16.14 3.56 -2.18
C GLU A 348 -16.32 4.01 -3.64
N LEU A 349 -15.66 5.10 -4.04
CA LEU A 349 -15.69 5.60 -5.41
C LEU A 349 -15.10 4.57 -6.38
N ALA A 350 -13.97 3.94 -6.04
CA ALA A 350 -13.35 2.86 -6.81
C ALA A 350 -14.33 1.70 -7.02
N THR A 351 -14.91 1.20 -5.93
CA THR A 351 -15.83 0.05 -5.93
C THR A 351 -17.08 0.33 -6.78
N LYS A 352 -17.70 1.52 -6.65
CA LYS A 352 -18.88 1.93 -7.43
C LYS A 352 -18.62 2.01 -8.93
N ASN A 353 -17.37 2.21 -9.33
CA ASN A 353 -16.97 2.33 -10.74
C ASN A 353 -16.23 1.09 -11.29
N GLY A 354 -16.29 -0.04 -10.58
CA GLY A 354 -15.71 -1.31 -11.04
C GLY A 354 -14.20 -1.44 -10.89
N PHE A 355 -13.54 -0.45 -10.27
CA PHE A 355 -12.13 -0.56 -9.88
C PHE A 355 -11.99 -1.54 -8.72
N THR A 356 -10.89 -2.27 -8.69
CA THR A 356 -10.43 -2.97 -7.49
C THR A 356 -9.67 -1.99 -6.59
N SER A 357 -9.42 -2.39 -5.34
CA SER A 357 -8.59 -1.63 -4.40
C SER A 357 -7.58 -2.55 -3.75
N MET A 358 -6.32 -2.15 -3.72
CA MET A 358 -5.24 -2.85 -3.04
C MET A 358 -4.79 -1.99 -1.86
N VAL A 359 -5.07 -2.43 -0.62
CA VAL A 359 -4.65 -1.71 0.58
C VAL A 359 -3.16 -1.92 0.79
N SER A 360 -2.41 -0.84 0.98
CA SER A 360 -0.95 -0.86 0.93
C SER A 360 -0.30 -0.27 2.17
N HIS A 361 0.84 -0.86 2.53
CA HIS A 361 1.81 -0.30 3.46
C HIS A 361 2.61 0.86 2.84
N ARG A 362 3.56 1.38 3.61
CA ARG A 362 4.63 2.27 3.11
C ARG A 362 6.00 1.63 3.41
N SER A 363 7.07 2.18 2.79
CA SER A 363 8.44 1.72 3.04
C SER A 363 8.87 1.93 4.50
N GLY A 364 8.49 3.05 5.11
CA GLY A 364 8.65 3.32 6.55
C GLY A 364 7.38 2.96 7.31
N GLU A 365 7.36 1.82 7.95
CA GLU A 365 6.22 1.28 8.68
C GLU A 365 6.39 1.30 10.19
N THR A 366 5.27 1.10 10.87
CA THR A 366 5.17 0.89 12.31
C THR A 366 4.56 -0.49 12.58
N PRO A 367 4.48 -0.98 13.82
CA PRO A 367 3.78 -2.22 14.15
C PRO A 367 2.25 -2.16 13.98
N ASP A 368 1.68 -1.00 13.63
CA ASP A 368 0.24 -0.81 13.39
C ASP A 368 -0.30 -1.79 12.35
N THR A 369 -1.54 -2.27 12.54
CA THR A 369 -2.21 -3.25 11.68
C THR A 369 -3.47 -2.73 11.02
N THR A 370 -3.73 -1.43 11.09
CA THR A 370 -4.93 -0.79 10.52
C THR A 370 -5.21 -1.22 9.08
N ILE A 371 -4.16 -1.34 8.25
CA ILE A 371 -4.32 -1.72 6.83
C ILE A 371 -4.86 -3.15 6.67
N SER A 372 -4.60 -4.06 7.60
CA SER A 372 -5.16 -5.42 7.58
C SER A 372 -6.65 -5.40 7.91
N ASP A 373 -7.01 -4.71 8.99
CA ASP A 373 -8.41 -4.52 9.38
C ASP A 373 -9.20 -3.76 8.29
N LEU A 374 -8.63 -2.71 7.70
CA LEU A 374 -9.23 -1.93 6.62
C LEU A 374 -9.51 -2.78 5.38
N ALA A 375 -8.54 -3.62 4.98
CA ALA A 375 -8.70 -4.49 3.82
C ALA A 375 -9.89 -5.45 3.99
N VAL A 376 -10.07 -6.01 5.18
CA VAL A 376 -11.21 -6.86 5.50
C VAL A 376 -12.48 -6.05 5.67
N ALA A 377 -12.47 -4.96 6.44
CA ALA A 377 -13.64 -4.11 6.70
C ALA A 377 -14.33 -3.64 5.41
N LYS A 378 -13.55 -3.33 4.39
CA LYS A 378 -14.03 -2.85 3.08
C LYS A 378 -14.12 -3.93 2.02
N ASN A 379 -13.80 -5.20 2.36
CA ASN A 379 -13.80 -6.33 1.42
C ASN A 379 -13.00 -6.00 0.14
N THR A 380 -11.82 -5.38 0.27
CA THR A 380 -11.04 -4.93 -0.89
C THR A 380 -10.45 -6.09 -1.69
N GLY A 381 -10.29 -7.24 -1.05
CA GLY A 381 -9.80 -8.46 -1.65
C GLY A 381 -8.30 -8.51 -1.90
N GLN A 382 -7.56 -7.42 -1.68
CA GLN A 382 -6.12 -7.35 -1.90
C GLN A 382 -5.42 -6.52 -0.82
N ILE A 383 -4.22 -6.96 -0.43
CA ILE A 383 -3.31 -6.22 0.44
C ILE A 383 -1.87 -6.30 -0.10
N LYS A 384 -1.12 -5.20 -0.02
CA LYS A 384 0.32 -5.12 -0.32
C LYS A 384 1.03 -4.69 0.96
N THR A 385 1.77 -5.59 1.61
CA THR A 385 2.41 -5.28 2.90
C THR A 385 3.82 -5.85 3.04
N GLY A 386 4.56 -5.88 1.92
CA GLY A 386 5.96 -6.32 1.87
C GLY A 386 6.14 -7.83 1.85
N ALA A 387 7.37 -8.28 2.10
CA ALA A 387 7.69 -9.70 2.20
C ALA A 387 7.19 -10.28 3.54
N PRO A 388 7.07 -11.62 3.65
CA PRO A 388 6.82 -12.30 4.93
C PRO A 388 8.09 -12.32 5.81
N ALA A 389 8.68 -11.16 6.01
CA ALA A 389 9.88 -10.90 6.77
C ALA A 389 9.84 -9.47 7.35
N ARG A 390 10.61 -9.19 8.40
CA ARG A 390 10.60 -7.95 9.21
C ARG A 390 9.33 -7.83 10.05
N GLY A 391 9.50 -7.47 11.33
CA GLY A 391 8.43 -7.53 12.34
C GLY A 391 7.20 -6.68 12.01
N GLU A 392 7.42 -5.48 11.47
CA GLU A 392 6.36 -4.55 11.08
C GLU A 392 5.50 -5.04 9.89
N ARG A 393 6.06 -5.91 9.04
CA ARG A 393 5.33 -6.56 7.92
C ARG A 393 4.56 -7.77 8.45
N ILE A 394 5.25 -8.62 9.22
CA ILE A 394 4.68 -9.83 9.82
C ILE A 394 3.50 -9.51 10.73
N ALA A 395 3.52 -8.40 11.46
CA ALA A 395 2.40 -7.97 12.29
C ALA A 395 1.08 -7.92 11.49
N LYS A 396 1.11 -7.38 10.27
CA LYS A 396 -0.05 -7.26 9.40
C LYS A 396 -0.53 -8.62 8.87
N TYR A 397 0.39 -9.52 8.52
CA TYR A 397 0.06 -10.89 8.13
C TYR A 397 -0.55 -11.69 9.29
N ASN A 398 0.02 -11.58 10.50
CA ASN A 398 -0.50 -12.23 11.68
C ASN A 398 -1.89 -11.71 12.06
N ARG A 399 -2.12 -10.38 11.92
CA ARG A 399 -3.46 -9.80 12.15
C ARG A 399 -4.53 -10.41 11.24
N LEU A 400 -4.20 -10.68 9.98
CA LEU A 400 -5.13 -11.35 9.05
C LEU A 400 -5.40 -12.82 9.43
N LEU A 401 -4.44 -13.53 10.04
CA LEU A 401 -4.68 -14.87 10.61
C LEU A 401 -5.64 -14.80 11.81
N GLU A 402 -5.46 -13.82 12.70
CA GLU A 402 -6.37 -13.57 13.82
C GLU A 402 -7.79 -13.29 13.32
N ILE A 403 -7.92 -12.41 12.32
CA ILE A 403 -9.22 -12.07 11.72
C ILE A 403 -9.86 -13.32 11.07
N GLU A 404 -9.09 -14.15 10.37
CA GLU A 404 -9.59 -15.40 9.79
C GLU A 404 -10.15 -16.34 10.88
N GLU A 405 -9.43 -16.47 12.01
CA GLU A 405 -9.88 -17.28 13.16
C GLU A 405 -11.13 -16.68 13.81
N GLU A 406 -11.17 -15.37 14.05
CA GLU A 406 -12.31 -14.68 14.66
C GLU A 406 -13.58 -14.75 13.79
N LEU A 407 -13.46 -14.71 12.46
CA LEU A 407 -14.55 -14.87 11.51
C LEU A 407 -15.03 -16.33 11.41
N GLY A 408 -14.15 -17.30 11.65
CA GLY A 408 -14.46 -18.73 11.61
C GLY A 408 -15.10 -19.14 10.29
N SER A 409 -16.28 -19.77 10.35
CA SER A 409 -16.98 -20.26 9.15
C SER A 409 -17.53 -19.17 8.21
N THR A 410 -17.49 -17.90 8.61
CA THR A 410 -17.90 -16.77 7.75
C THR A 410 -16.74 -16.17 6.97
N ALA A 411 -15.51 -16.54 7.32
CA ALA A 411 -14.32 -16.10 6.59
C ALA A 411 -14.37 -16.58 5.14
N GLN A 412 -14.08 -15.68 4.20
CA GLN A 412 -13.97 -15.99 2.79
C GLN A 412 -12.63 -15.46 2.28
N TYR A 413 -11.86 -16.33 1.65
CA TYR A 413 -10.65 -15.87 0.98
C TYR A 413 -10.98 -15.35 -0.40
N ALA A 414 -10.47 -14.16 -0.75
CA ALA A 414 -10.78 -13.49 -2.01
C ALA A 414 -10.35 -14.31 -3.24
N GLY A 415 -9.20 -14.98 -3.15
CA GLY A 415 -8.71 -15.86 -4.20
C GLY A 415 -8.67 -15.17 -5.58
N TYR A 416 -9.10 -15.88 -6.61
CA TYR A 416 -9.16 -15.35 -7.99
C TYR A 416 -10.07 -14.12 -8.12
N SER A 417 -11.10 -13.99 -7.29
CA SER A 417 -12.04 -12.86 -7.37
C SER A 417 -11.40 -11.51 -7.02
N ALA A 418 -10.22 -11.52 -6.40
CA ALA A 418 -9.45 -10.31 -6.12
C ALA A 418 -9.03 -9.57 -7.40
N PHE A 419 -8.76 -10.31 -8.48
CA PHE A 419 -8.26 -9.80 -9.76
C PHE A 419 -9.36 -9.78 -10.83
N LYS A 420 -10.44 -9.06 -10.60
CA LYS A 420 -11.64 -9.02 -11.46
C LYS A 420 -11.37 -8.65 -12.92
N ALA A 421 -10.32 -7.86 -13.18
CA ALA A 421 -9.92 -7.49 -14.53
C ALA A 421 -9.28 -8.66 -15.29
N CYS A 422 -8.74 -9.66 -14.59
CA CYS A 422 -8.06 -10.79 -15.19
C CYS A 422 -9.04 -11.91 -15.59
N LYS A 423 -9.81 -11.70 -16.65
CA LYS A 423 -10.80 -12.69 -17.16
C LYS A 423 -10.19 -14.08 -17.39
N LYS A 424 -8.89 -14.16 -17.67
CA LYS A 424 -8.14 -15.41 -17.85
C LYS A 424 -8.18 -16.33 -16.63
N TYR A 425 -8.33 -15.76 -15.44
CA TYR A 425 -8.31 -16.50 -14.17
C TYR A 425 -9.70 -16.68 -13.54
N ILE A 426 -10.72 -15.98 -14.08
CA ILE A 426 -12.12 -16.03 -13.57
C ILE A 426 -12.93 -17.12 -14.30
N ALA A 427 -12.46 -17.63 -15.43
CA ALA A 427 -13.22 -18.49 -16.37
C ALA A 427 -13.02 -20.00 -16.12
N GLU A 428 -12.31 -20.43 -15.08
CA GLU A 428 -12.18 -21.80 -14.65
C GLU A 428 -12.75 -22.03 -13.24
#